data_5242445b93d07f987f88a4df1fab4621
#
_entry.id   5242445b93d07f987f88a4df1fab4621
#
_cell.length_a   1.000
_cell.length_b   1.000
_cell.length_c   1.000
_cell.angle_alpha   90.00
_cell.angle_beta   90.00
_cell.angle_gamma   90.00
#
_symmetry.space_group_name_H-M   'P 1'
#
loop_
_entity.id
_entity.type
_entity.pdbx_description
1 polymer ?
#
loop_
_entity_poly.entity_id
_entity_poly.type
_entity_poly.pdbx_seq_one_letter_code
_entity_poly.pdbx_strand_id
1 'polypeptide(L)'
;MLSNRRGQRVPNVTFRTRLNNQWVDITTDDLFADKTVVVFSLPGAFTPTCSSTHLPGYNQLANVFKENGVDSIVCISVNDAFVMNEWAKDQEASNIILIPDGNGEFTEGMGMLVDKSDLGFGKRSWRYSMLVKDGVIDNMFIEPEEPGDPFKVSDAETMLRYINPQAVKPKLVSLFAKIGCPYCARAKALLKEHALDYEEIVLGKDVTTHSLKAVTGATTVPQVFIDGQLIGGSEALAAYFSQK
;
A
#
# COMPACT_ATOMS: atom_id res chain seq x y z
N MET A 1 -19.72 7.28 18.75
CA MET A 1 -18.41 6.97 19.35
C MET A 1 -17.86 5.75 18.65
N LEU A 2 -16.69 5.87 18.07
CA LEU A 2 -16.00 4.77 17.40
C LEU A 2 -15.62 3.71 18.43
N SER A 3 -15.91 2.43 18.15
CA SER A 3 -15.68 1.35 19.11
C SER A 3 -14.71 0.32 18.55
N ASN A 4 -13.73 -0.07 19.35
CA ASN A 4 -12.82 -1.16 19.01
C ASN A 4 -13.57 -2.49 19.16
N ARG A 5 -13.62 -3.28 18.09
CA ARG A 5 -14.34 -4.57 18.01
C ARG A 5 -13.42 -5.79 18.08
N ARG A 6 -12.26 -5.65 18.68
CA ARG A 6 -11.34 -6.78 18.90
C ARG A 6 -12.05 -7.95 19.55
N GLY A 7 -11.83 -9.16 19.03
CA GLY A 7 -12.44 -10.40 19.49
C GLY A 7 -13.86 -10.66 18.95
N GLN A 8 -14.46 -9.74 18.22
CA GLN A 8 -15.76 -9.92 17.57
C GLN A 8 -15.58 -10.38 16.12
N ARG A 9 -16.61 -11.03 15.58
CA ARG A 9 -16.65 -11.31 14.14
C ARG A 9 -16.94 -10.03 13.35
N VAL A 10 -16.40 -9.98 12.13
CA VAL A 10 -16.76 -8.92 11.17
C VAL A 10 -18.24 -8.97 10.82
N PRO A 11 -18.87 -7.85 10.42
CA PRO A 11 -20.26 -7.85 9.97
C PRO A 11 -20.49 -8.81 8.81
N ASN A 12 -21.60 -9.52 8.81
CA ASN A 12 -21.99 -10.39 7.70
C ASN A 12 -22.73 -9.55 6.65
N VAL A 13 -22.05 -9.22 5.55
CA VAL A 13 -22.57 -8.42 4.45
C VAL A 13 -22.20 -9.01 3.10
N THR A 14 -22.91 -8.60 2.06
CA THR A 14 -22.62 -8.92 0.67
C THR A 14 -22.27 -7.63 -0.07
N PHE A 15 -21.06 -7.55 -0.59
CA PHE A 15 -20.59 -6.42 -1.39
C PHE A 15 -20.94 -6.63 -2.85
N ARG A 16 -21.53 -5.62 -3.48
CA ARG A 16 -21.82 -5.61 -4.91
C ARG A 16 -20.67 -4.92 -5.66
N THR A 17 -19.89 -5.67 -6.43
CA THR A 17 -18.72 -5.15 -7.16
C THR A 17 -18.76 -5.54 -8.63
N ARG A 18 -17.72 -5.17 -9.39
CA ARG A 18 -17.59 -5.48 -10.82
C ARG A 18 -16.23 -6.12 -11.09
N LEU A 19 -16.27 -7.33 -11.66
CA LEU A 19 -15.10 -8.01 -12.19
C LEU A 19 -15.28 -8.24 -13.69
N ASN A 20 -14.30 -7.92 -14.51
CA ASN A 20 -14.34 -8.07 -15.96
C ASN A 20 -15.62 -7.49 -16.61
N ASN A 21 -16.03 -6.31 -16.15
CA ASN A 21 -17.24 -5.59 -16.57
C ASN A 21 -18.57 -6.27 -16.22
N GLN A 22 -18.57 -7.33 -15.42
CA GLN A 22 -19.77 -8.01 -14.93
C GLN A 22 -19.99 -7.70 -13.45
N TRP A 23 -21.27 -7.59 -13.05
CA TRP A 23 -21.65 -7.48 -11.67
C TRP A 23 -21.47 -8.81 -10.95
N VAL A 24 -20.80 -8.78 -9.82
CA VAL A 24 -20.59 -9.94 -8.94
C VAL A 24 -20.86 -9.55 -7.50
N ASP A 25 -21.29 -10.53 -6.72
CA ASP A 25 -21.46 -10.40 -5.28
C ASP A 25 -20.28 -11.08 -4.59
N ILE A 26 -19.69 -10.42 -3.62
CA ILE A 26 -18.62 -10.94 -2.75
C ILE A 26 -19.11 -10.85 -1.32
N THR A 27 -19.15 -11.97 -0.62
CA THR A 27 -19.57 -12.02 0.78
C THR A 27 -18.38 -11.79 1.73
N THR A 28 -18.66 -11.44 2.97
CA THR A 28 -17.62 -11.40 4.01
C THR A 28 -16.98 -12.76 4.23
N ASP A 29 -17.72 -13.86 4.07
CA ASP A 29 -17.14 -15.21 4.16
C ASP A 29 -16.16 -15.48 3.03
N ASP A 30 -16.43 -15.05 1.79
CA ASP A 30 -15.49 -15.17 0.66
C ASP A 30 -14.16 -14.45 0.94
N LEU A 31 -14.21 -13.33 1.65
CA LEU A 31 -13.02 -12.56 2.01
C LEU A 31 -12.26 -13.13 3.19
N PHE A 32 -12.94 -13.65 4.21
CA PHE A 32 -12.35 -13.86 5.54
C PHE A 32 -12.33 -15.31 6.03
N ALA A 33 -13.20 -16.21 5.52
CA ALA A 33 -13.25 -17.59 6.00
C ALA A 33 -11.92 -18.32 5.78
N ASP A 34 -11.40 -18.96 6.83
CA ASP A 34 -10.14 -19.72 6.86
C ASP A 34 -8.92 -18.91 6.42
N LYS A 35 -8.94 -17.56 6.51
CA LYS A 35 -7.85 -16.67 6.08
C LYS A 35 -7.42 -15.73 7.18
N THR A 36 -6.14 -15.34 7.10
CA THR A 36 -5.57 -14.19 7.82
C THR A 36 -5.54 -12.99 6.88
N VAL A 37 -6.35 -11.98 7.15
CA VAL A 37 -6.55 -10.84 6.26
C VAL A 37 -6.24 -9.54 6.98
N VAL A 38 -5.39 -8.72 6.36
CA VAL A 38 -5.24 -7.32 6.77
C VAL A 38 -6.31 -6.50 6.06
N VAL A 39 -7.08 -5.74 6.83
CA VAL A 39 -8.10 -4.82 6.30
C VAL A 39 -7.72 -3.40 6.68
N PHE A 40 -7.84 -2.48 5.75
CA PHE A 40 -7.84 -1.06 6.06
C PHE A 40 -9.02 -0.36 5.39
N SER A 41 -9.51 0.68 6.07
CA SER A 41 -10.62 1.49 5.59
C SER A 41 -10.31 2.97 5.77
N LEU A 42 -10.92 3.80 4.93
CA LEU A 42 -10.53 5.19 4.75
C LEU A 42 -11.72 6.05 4.30
N PRO A 43 -11.63 7.39 4.44
CA PRO A 43 -12.72 8.31 4.10
C PRO A 43 -13.15 8.30 2.63
N GLY A 44 -12.27 7.92 1.70
CA GLY A 44 -12.67 7.78 0.30
C GLY A 44 -11.52 7.63 -0.68
N ALA A 45 -11.79 6.91 -1.77
CA ALA A 45 -10.92 6.83 -2.94
C ALA A 45 -10.63 8.24 -3.48
N PHE A 46 -9.46 8.45 -4.08
CA PHE A 46 -8.98 9.71 -4.64
C PHE A 46 -8.80 10.87 -3.64
N THR A 47 -9.01 10.66 -2.34
CA THR A 47 -8.70 11.71 -1.35
C THR A 47 -7.19 11.74 -1.05
N PRO A 48 -6.62 12.90 -0.63
CA PRO A 48 -5.17 13.10 -0.58
C PRO A 48 -4.41 12.04 0.21
N THR A 49 -4.66 11.90 1.51
CA THR A 49 -3.95 10.94 2.39
C THR A 49 -4.17 9.49 1.96
N CYS A 50 -5.36 9.17 1.45
CA CYS A 50 -5.71 7.83 1.01
C CYS A 50 -4.89 7.40 -0.22
N SER A 51 -4.68 8.32 -1.17
CA SER A 51 -3.96 8.05 -2.42
C SER A 51 -2.44 8.27 -2.33
N SER A 52 -1.98 9.15 -1.43
CA SER A 52 -0.54 9.47 -1.34
C SER A 52 0.23 8.59 -0.36
N THR A 53 -0.44 8.02 0.64
CA THR A 53 0.23 7.32 1.74
C THR A 53 -0.44 6.03 2.19
N HIS A 54 -1.76 6.04 2.44
CA HIS A 54 -2.41 4.90 3.09
C HIS A 54 -2.41 3.66 2.19
N LEU A 55 -3.03 3.73 1.01
CA LEU A 55 -3.06 2.61 0.07
C LEU A 55 -1.66 2.26 -0.48
N PRO A 56 -0.82 3.24 -0.92
CA PRO A 56 0.53 2.93 -1.38
C PRO A 56 1.37 2.20 -0.33
N GLY A 57 1.28 2.56 0.96
CA GLY A 57 2.00 1.90 2.03
C GLY A 57 1.67 0.41 2.14
N TYR A 58 0.39 0.05 2.07
CA TYR A 58 -0.03 -1.36 2.06
C TYR A 58 0.35 -2.09 0.78
N ASN A 59 0.22 -1.45 -0.38
CA ASN A 59 0.58 -2.04 -1.67
C ASN A 59 2.08 -2.36 -1.74
N GLN A 60 2.91 -1.45 -1.25
CA GLN A 60 4.36 -1.59 -1.20
C GLN A 60 4.82 -2.74 -0.28
N LEU A 61 4.16 -2.92 0.85
CA LEU A 61 4.51 -3.95 1.84
C LEU A 61 3.74 -5.27 1.62
N ALA A 62 2.97 -5.42 0.55
CA ALA A 62 2.09 -6.57 0.34
C ALA A 62 2.85 -7.90 0.35
N ASN A 63 4.01 -7.99 -0.29
CA ASN A 63 4.83 -9.20 -0.27
C ASN A 63 5.36 -9.51 1.12
N VAL A 64 5.75 -8.49 1.89
CA VAL A 64 6.21 -8.67 3.28
C VAL A 64 5.08 -9.19 4.17
N PHE A 65 3.88 -8.67 4.02
CA PHE A 65 2.71 -9.20 4.71
C PHE A 65 2.47 -10.66 4.38
N LYS A 66 2.55 -11.03 3.10
CA LYS A 66 2.40 -12.42 2.63
C LYS A 66 3.45 -13.35 3.24
N GLU A 67 4.71 -12.94 3.27
CA GLU A 67 5.82 -13.68 3.91
C GLU A 67 5.63 -13.85 5.42
N ASN A 68 4.82 -12.98 6.05
CA ASN A 68 4.47 -13.03 7.46
C ASN A 68 3.08 -13.64 7.74
N GLY A 69 2.56 -14.45 6.82
CA GLY A 69 1.37 -15.27 7.03
C GLY A 69 0.04 -14.53 6.79
N VAL A 70 0.05 -13.41 6.05
CA VAL A 70 -1.17 -12.73 5.60
C VAL A 70 -1.57 -13.25 4.23
N ASP A 71 -2.78 -13.78 4.11
CA ASP A 71 -3.29 -14.33 2.85
C ASP A 71 -3.68 -13.24 1.85
N SER A 72 -4.23 -12.14 2.33
CA SER A 72 -4.65 -11.01 1.49
C SER A 72 -4.72 -9.69 2.27
N ILE A 73 -4.66 -8.60 1.50
CA ILE A 73 -4.88 -7.24 2.01
C ILE A 73 -6.12 -6.69 1.32
N VAL A 74 -7.06 -6.19 2.10
CA VAL A 74 -8.36 -5.69 1.64
C VAL A 74 -8.52 -4.23 2.02
N CYS A 75 -8.83 -3.38 1.05
CA CYS A 75 -9.26 -2.01 1.27
C CYS A 75 -10.77 -1.91 1.13
N ILE A 76 -11.48 -1.48 2.18
CA ILE A 76 -12.93 -1.28 2.15
C ILE A 76 -13.23 0.22 2.25
N SER A 77 -14.02 0.76 1.33
CA SER A 77 -14.39 2.18 1.34
C SER A 77 -15.86 2.39 0.96
N VAL A 78 -16.47 3.40 1.57
CA VAL A 78 -17.85 3.84 1.22
C VAL A 78 -17.80 4.61 -0.10
N ASN A 79 -17.48 3.87 -1.15
CA ASN A 79 -17.46 4.27 -2.55
C ASN A 79 -18.11 3.17 -3.38
N ASP A 80 -18.60 3.50 -4.57
CA ASP A 80 -19.15 2.52 -5.50
C ASP A 80 -18.06 1.72 -6.25
N ALA A 81 -18.49 0.67 -6.95
CA ALA A 81 -17.59 -0.23 -7.67
C ALA A 81 -16.81 0.43 -8.81
N PHE A 82 -17.36 1.46 -9.46
CA PHE A 82 -16.69 2.16 -10.55
C PHE A 82 -15.53 3.00 -10.01
N VAL A 83 -15.78 3.75 -8.94
CA VAL A 83 -14.76 4.56 -8.27
C VAL A 83 -13.65 3.67 -7.72
N MET A 84 -13.97 2.57 -7.04
CA MET A 84 -12.95 1.66 -6.49
C MET A 84 -12.11 1.01 -7.57
N ASN A 85 -12.71 0.59 -8.68
CA ASN A 85 -11.97 -0.02 -9.80
C ASN A 85 -11.06 0.96 -10.52
N GLU A 86 -11.49 2.21 -10.74
CA GLU A 86 -10.62 3.23 -11.36
C GLU A 86 -9.50 3.66 -10.41
N TRP A 87 -9.80 3.78 -9.12
CA TRP A 87 -8.77 4.09 -8.13
C TRP A 87 -7.72 2.98 -7.99
N ALA A 88 -8.13 1.69 -8.09
CA ALA A 88 -7.19 0.57 -8.12
C ALA A 88 -6.19 0.66 -9.28
N LYS A 89 -6.66 1.08 -10.46
CA LYS A 89 -5.81 1.27 -11.65
C LYS A 89 -4.90 2.49 -11.50
N ASP A 90 -5.46 3.63 -11.07
CA ASP A 90 -4.72 4.87 -10.86
C ASP A 90 -3.56 4.69 -9.85
N GLN A 91 -3.79 3.88 -8.83
CA GLN A 91 -2.82 3.60 -7.77
C GLN A 91 -1.94 2.37 -8.04
N GLU A 92 -2.08 1.71 -9.20
CA GLU A 92 -1.38 0.46 -9.53
C GLU A 92 -1.46 -0.60 -8.40
N ALA A 93 -2.61 -0.63 -7.72
CA ALA A 93 -2.82 -1.40 -6.49
C ALA A 93 -3.12 -2.88 -6.77
N SER A 94 -2.27 -3.55 -7.55
CA SER A 94 -2.47 -4.94 -7.99
C SER A 94 -2.40 -5.97 -6.85
N ASN A 95 -1.80 -5.62 -5.72
CA ASN A 95 -1.64 -6.50 -4.56
C ASN A 95 -2.75 -6.30 -3.50
N ILE A 96 -3.68 -5.38 -3.72
CA ILE A 96 -4.75 -5.03 -2.78
C ILE A 96 -6.11 -5.39 -3.38
N ILE A 97 -6.95 -6.05 -2.62
CA ILE A 97 -8.36 -6.27 -2.99
C ILE A 97 -9.15 -5.04 -2.57
N LEU A 98 -9.63 -4.25 -3.55
CA LEU A 98 -10.44 -3.07 -3.27
C LEU A 98 -11.93 -3.44 -3.29
N ILE A 99 -12.60 -3.27 -2.16
CA ILE A 99 -13.99 -3.63 -1.95
C ILE A 99 -14.86 -2.37 -1.83
N PRO A 100 -15.86 -2.19 -2.70
CA PRO A 100 -16.82 -1.11 -2.59
C PRO A 100 -17.88 -1.43 -1.53
N ASP A 101 -17.96 -0.62 -0.49
CA ASP A 101 -19.04 -0.62 0.51
C ASP A 101 -19.99 0.57 0.23
N GLY A 102 -20.50 0.66 -1.00
CA GLY A 102 -21.24 1.82 -1.50
C GLY A 102 -22.43 2.23 -0.65
N ASN A 103 -23.11 1.27 -0.02
CA ASN A 103 -24.23 1.53 0.90
C ASN A 103 -23.74 1.78 2.35
N GLY A 104 -22.49 1.53 2.66
CA GLY A 104 -21.91 1.67 4.00
C GLY A 104 -22.32 0.60 5.00
N GLU A 105 -22.84 -0.54 4.54
CA GLU A 105 -23.39 -1.60 5.41
C GLU A 105 -22.31 -2.25 6.28
N PHE A 106 -21.15 -2.57 5.69
CA PHE A 106 -20.02 -3.09 6.45
C PHE A 106 -19.47 -2.03 7.41
N THR A 107 -19.27 -0.83 6.92
CA THR A 107 -18.73 0.30 7.71
C THR A 107 -19.64 0.65 8.89
N GLU A 108 -20.97 0.67 8.68
CA GLU A 108 -21.96 0.85 9.76
C GLU A 108 -21.93 -0.31 10.75
N GLY A 109 -21.92 -1.55 10.25
CA GLY A 109 -21.80 -2.75 11.06
C GLY A 109 -20.51 -2.79 11.90
N MET A 110 -19.42 -2.20 11.41
CA MET A 110 -18.18 -2.02 12.16
C MET A 110 -18.26 -0.87 13.19
N GLY A 111 -19.29 -0.02 13.15
CA GLY A 111 -19.37 1.17 13.98
C GLY A 111 -18.39 2.28 13.56
N MET A 112 -17.97 2.26 12.28
CA MET A 112 -16.99 3.18 11.72
C MET A 112 -17.60 4.18 10.72
N LEU A 113 -18.92 4.16 10.51
CA LEU A 113 -19.61 5.08 9.63
C LEU A 113 -19.75 6.47 10.30
N VAL A 114 -19.20 7.48 9.66
CA VAL A 114 -19.20 8.87 10.13
C VAL A 114 -19.81 9.79 9.09
N ASP A 115 -20.38 10.90 9.56
CA ASP A 115 -20.89 11.97 8.70
C ASP A 115 -19.74 12.93 8.35
N LYS A 116 -19.49 13.11 7.07
CA LYS A 116 -18.53 14.06 6.48
C LYS A 116 -19.24 15.03 5.53
N SER A 117 -20.51 15.34 5.81
CA SER A 117 -21.33 16.24 4.99
C SER A 117 -20.80 17.67 4.98
N ASP A 118 -20.08 18.09 6.01
CA ASP A 118 -19.35 19.35 6.08
C ASP A 118 -18.29 19.51 4.97
N LEU A 119 -17.73 18.38 4.50
CA LEU A 119 -16.81 18.33 3.37
C LEU A 119 -17.50 18.00 2.04
N GLY A 120 -18.82 17.86 2.03
CA GLY A 120 -19.58 17.44 0.85
C GLY A 120 -19.45 15.95 0.52
N PHE A 121 -18.93 15.11 1.44
CA PHE A 121 -18.70 13.69 1.21
C PHE A 121 -19.88 12.81 1.61
N GLY A 122 -20.81 13.34 2.44
CA GLY A 122 -21.86 12.53 3.05
C GLY A 122 -21.29 11.52 4.06
N LYS A 123 -21.91 10.36 4.19
CA LYS A 123 -21.44 9.30 5.09
C LYS A 123 -20.23 8.59 4.51
N ARG A 124 -19.18 8.42 5.32
CA ARG A 124 -17.90 7.78 4.96
C ARG A 124 -17.38 6.89 6.08
N SER A 125 -16.40 6.06 5.78
CA SER A 125 -15.69 5.34 6.82
C SER A 125 -14.76 6.27 7.59
N TRP A 126 -14.70 6.09 8.91
CA TRP A 126 -13.54 6.55 9.66
C TRP A 126 -12.30 5.76 9.23
N ARG A 127 -11.11 6.33 9.44
CA ARG A 127 -9.86 5.70 9.06
C ARG A 127 -9.44 4.70 10.13
N TYR A 128 -9.19 3.46 9.75
CA TYR A 128 -8.68 2.41 10.62
C TYR A 128 -7.98 1.32 9.81
N SER A 129 -7.24 0.45 10.51
CA SER A 129 -6.83 -0.85 9.99
C SER A 129 -7.10 -1.94 11.02
N MET A 130 -7.19 -3.19 10.57
CA MET A 130 -7.40 -4.34 11.43
C MET A 130 -6.79 -5.61 10.85
N LEU A 131 -6.41 -6.54 11.73
CA LEU A 131 -6.07 -7.90 11.38
C LEU A 131 -7.27 -8.80 11.70
N VAL A 132 -7.69 -9.58 10.71
CA VAL A 132 -8.83 -10.52 10.82
C VAL A 132 -8.30 -11.92 10.59
N LYS A 133 -8.67 -12.85 11.46
CA LYS A 133 -8.35 -14.28 11.36
C LYS A 133 -9.64 -15.09 11.36
N ASP A 134 -9.92 -15.81 10.30
CA ASP A 134 -11.17 -16.58 10.13
C ASP A 134 -12.43 -15.76 10.50
N GLY A 135 -12.53 -14.55 9.96
CA GLY A 135 -13.65 -13.64 10.23
C GLY A 135 -13.70 -13.02 11.63
N VAL A 136 -12.74 -13.32 12.51
CA VAL A 136 -12.63 -12.72 13.85
C VAL A 136 -11.56 -11.63 13.87
N ILE A 137 -11.89 -10.47 14.40
CA ILE A 137 -11.00 -9.33 14.52
C ILE A 137 -9.95 -9.61 15.62
N ASP A 138 -8.70 -9.84 15.22
CA ASP A 138 -7.59 -10.08 16.14
C ASP A 138 -7.13 -8.77 16.80
N ASN A 139 -7.00 -7.69 16.01
CA ASN A 139 -6.70 -6.35 16.51
C ASN A 139 -7.21 -5.26 15.57
N MET A 140 -7.45 -4.06 16.11
CA MET A 140 -7.82 -2.85 15.36
C MET A 140 -6.96 -1.66 15.77
N PHE A 141 -6.54 -0.88 14.79
CA PHE A 141 -5.88 0.41 14.93
C PHE A 141 -6.80 1.49 14.35
N ILE A 142 -7.47 2.21 15.20
CA ILE A 142 -8.46 3.24 14.84
C ILE A 142 -7.77 4.59 15.02
N GLU A 143 -7.82 5.43 14.00
CA GLU A 143 -7.28 6.78 14.11
C GLU A 143 -8.00 7.59 15.18
N PRO A 144 -7.31 8.47 15.92
CA PRO A 144 -7.94 9.26 16.96
C PRO A 144 -9.02 10.18 16.39
N GLU A 145 -10.10 10.41 17.16
CA GLU A 145 -11.19 11.32 16.79
C GLU A 145 -10.72 12.79 16.94
N GLU A 146 -9.83 13.21 16.05
CA GLU A 146 -9.27 14.55 15.97
C GLU A 146 -9.76 15.28 14.71
N PRO A 147 -9.78 16.63 14.70
CA PRO A 147 -10.09 17.39 13.50
C PRO A 147 -9.15 17.09 12.33
N GLY A 148 -9.66 17.14 11.12
CA GLY A 148 -8.92 16.86 9.90
C GLY A 148 -9.00 15.40 9.47
N ASP A 149 -7.89 14.87 8.93
CA ASP A 149 -7.76 13.50 8.42
C ASP A 149 -6.54 12.81 9.08
N PRO A 150 -6.67 12.38 10.36
CA PRO A 150 -5.55 11.80 11.10
C PRO A 150 -5.04 10.52 10.43
N PHE A 151 -3.71 10.35 10.44
CA PHE A 151 -3.02 9.16 9.95
C PHE A 151 -1.79 8.89 10.80
N LYS A 152 -1.98 8.19 11.93
CA LYS A 152 -0.97 8.01 12.98
C LYS A 152 -0.75 6.56 13.38
N VAL A 153 -1.79 5.70 13.26
CA VAL A 153 -1.77 4.35 13.81
C VAL A 153 -2.28 3.27 12.86
N SER A 154 -2.99 3.63 11.79
CA SER A 154 -3.60 2.69 10.84
C SER A 154 -2.72 2.39 9.62
N ASP A 155 -1.49 2.86 9.62
CA ASP A 155 -0.54 2.66 8.54
C ASP A 155 -0.04 1.22 8.45
N ALA A 156 0.50 0.86 7.28
CA ALA A 156 0.97 -0.49 6.99
C ALA A 156 2.14 -0.93 7.88
N GLU A 157 3.01 -0.01 8.29
CA GLU A 157 4.16 -0.33 9.15
C GLU A 157 3.72 -0.66 10.57
N THR A 158 2.75 0.07 11.10
CA THR A 158 2.15 -0.24 12.41
C THR A 158 1.50 -1.61 12.41
N MET A 159 0.75 -1.95 11.35
CA MET A 159 0.15 -3.28 11.19
C MET A 159 1.21 -4.37 11.04
N LEU A 160 2.23 -4.16 10.21
CA LEU A 160 3.32 -5.12 10.02
C LEU A 160 4.08 -5.37 11.32
N ARG A 161 4.40 -4.32 12.07
CA ARG A 161 5.07 -4.43 13.38
C ARG A 161 4.23 -5.20 14.41
N TYR A 162 2.91 -5.07 14.35
CA TYR A 162 2.01 -5.86 15.18
C TYR A 162 2.06 -7.35 14.84
N ILE A 163 2.07 -7.70 13.53
CA ILE A 163 2.12 -9.09 13.05
C ILE A 163 3.48 -9.72 13.35
N ASN A 164 4.56 -9.03 13.02
CA ASN A 164 5.92 -9.44 13.27
C ASN A 164 6.83 -8.24 13.56
N PRO A 165 7.21 -7.98 14.83
CA PRO A 165 8.11 -6.89 15.19
C PRO A 165 9.52 -7.00 14.56
N GLN A 166 9.89 -8.18 14.08
CA GLN A 166 11.19 -8.46 13.43
C GLN A 166 11.10 -8.46 11.90
N ALA A 167 9.94 -8.16 11.32
CA ALA A 167 9.79 -8.11 9.87
C ALA A 167 10.75 -7.08 9.26
N VAL A 168 11.52 -7.53 8.28
CA VAL A 168 12.46 -6.68 7.53
C VAL A 168 11.72 -6.09 6.33
N LYS A 169 11.66 -4.77 6.26
CA LYS A 169 11.12 -4.09 5.08
C LYS A 169 12.11 -4.18 3.93
N PRO A 170 11.66 -4.51 2.71
CA PRO A 170 12.53 -4.42 1.54
C PRO A 170 12.94 -2.96 1.33
N LYS A 171 14.16 -2.77 0.92
CA LYS A 171 14.63 -1.46 0.49
C LYS A 171 14.05 -1.12 -0.86
N LEU A 172 13.61 0.12 -1.03
CA LEU A 172 13.21 0.66 -2.32
C LEU A 172 14.44 1.07 -3.11
N VAL A 173 14.74 0.36 -4.17
CA VAL A 173 15.91 0.66 -4.99
C VAL A 173 15.49 1.01 -6.41
N SER A 174 15.92 2.19 -6.89
CA SER A 174 15.78 2.60 -8.30
C SER A 174 17.17 2.79 -8.90
N LEU A 175 17.35 2.25 -10.10
CA LEU A 175 18.60 2.30 -10.83
C LEU A 175 18.40 3.00 -12.20
N PHE A 176 18.92 4.21 -12.36
CA PHE A 176 19.07 4.81 -13.67
C PHE A 176 20.23 4.14 -14.41
N ALA A 177 19.95 3.53 -15.54
CA ALA A 177 20.91 2.76 -16.31
C ALA A 177 20.87 3.09 -17.81
N LYS A 178 21.81 2.56 -18.58
CA LYS A 178 21.82 2.61 -20.05
C LYS A 178 22.24 1.24 -20.60
N ILE A 179 21.62 0.85 -21.69
CA ILE A 179 21.96 -0.41 -22.38
C ILE A 179 23.43 -0.40 -22.80
N GLY A 180 24.14 -1.49 -22.52
CA GLY A 180 25.57 -1.64 -22.89
C GLY A 180 26.54 -0.90 -21.97
N CYS A 181 26.11 -0.31 -20.87
CA CYS A 181 26.98 0.41 -19.94
C CYS A 181 27.67 -0.59 -18.95
N PRO A 182 29.00 -0.69 -18.94
CA PRO A 182 29.71 -1.63 -18.06
C PRO A 182 29.59 -1.25 -16.55
N TYR A 183 29.54 0.04 -16.24
CA TYR A 183 29.35 0.50 -14.86
C TYR A 183 27.93 0.22 -14.35
N CYS A 184 26.93 0.24 -15.25
CA CYS A 184 25.57 -0.16 -14.93
C CYS A 184 25.49 -1.66 -14.66
N ALA A 185 26.18 -2.47 -15.43
CA ALA A 185 26.30 -3.92 -15.19
C ALA A 185 26.92 -4.22 -13.83
N ARG A 186 27.97 -3.47 -13.45
CA ARG A 186 28.60 -3.57 -12.12
C ARG A 186 27.63 -3.21 -11.00
N ALA A 187 26.87 -2.13 -11.14
CA ALA A 187 25.87 -1.74 -10.14
C ALA A 187 24.79 -2.82 -9.97
N LYS A 188 24.29 -3.39 -11.07
CA LYS A 188 23.32 -4.50 -11.05
C LYS A 188 23.88 -5.73 -10.33
N ALA A 189 25.14 -6.08 -10.58
CA ALA A 189 25.80 -7.19 -9.92
C ALA A 189 25.90 -6.97 -8.39
N LEU A 190 26.29 -5.76 -7.95
CA LEU A 190 26.35 -5.39 -6.55
C LEU A 190 24.97 -5.47 -5.86
N LEU A 191 23.92 -4.94 -6.50
CA LEU A 191 22.55 -5.01 -5.96
C LEU A 191 22.11 -6.46 -5.80
N LYS A 192 22.38 -7.33 -6.79
CA LYS A 192 22.07 -8.76 -6.75
C LYS A 192 22.87 -9.48 -5.67
N GLU A 193 24.14 -9.19 -5.50
CA GLU A 193 25.00 -9.76 -4.44
C GLU A 193 24.45 -9.48 -3.04
N HIS A 194 23.84 -8.29 -2.86
CA HIS A 194 23.20 -7.89 -1.60
C HIS A 194 21.69 -8.20 -1.53
N ALA A 195 21.19 -9.07 -2.42
CA ALA A 195 19.78 -9.48 -2.48
C ALA A 195 18.78 -8.29 -2.50
N LEU A 196 19.14 -7.21 -3.20
CA LEU A 196 18.30 -6.05 -3.38
C LEU A 196 17.65 -6.08 -4.77
N ASP A 197 16.35 -6.22 -4.80
CA ASP A 197 15.55 -5.98 -6.00
C ASP A 197 15.52 -4.47 -6.33
N TYR A 198 15.42 -4.14 -7.61
CA TYR A 198 15.45 -2.74 -8.04
C TYR A 198 14.57 -2.52 -9.27
N GLU A 199 14.01 -1.32 -9.37
CA GLU A 199 13.40 -0.82 -10.58
C GLU A 199 14.48 -0.22 -11.49
N GLU A 200 14.55 -0.69 -12.74
CA GLU A 200 15.48 -0.15 -13.74
C GLU A 200 14.81 0.91 -14.61
N ILE A 201 15.36 2.13 -14.58
CA ILE A 201 14.94 3.27 -15.41
C ILE A 201 15.98 3.47 -16.48
N VAL A 202 15.62 3.16 -17.74
CA VAL A 202 16.56 3.10 -18.86
C VAL A 202 16.66 4.45 -19.57
N LEU A 203 17.87 5.03 -19.57
CA LEU A 203 18.18 6.28 -20.28
C LEU A 203 18.07 6.09 -21.80
N GLY A 204 17.28 6.96 -22.42
CA GLY A 204 16.99 6.91 -23.86
C GLY A 204 15.76 6.07 -24.22
N LYS A 205 15.16 5.37 -23.24
CA LYS A 205 13.89 4.65 -23.37
C LYS A 205 12.82 5.25 -22.47
N ASP A 206 13.07 5.23 -21.16
CA ASP A 206 12.10 5.65 -20.15
C ASP A 206 12.28 7.13 -19.76
N VAL A 207 13.52 7.62 -19.79
CA VAL A 207 13.89 8.99 -19.43
C VAL A 207 14.99 9.56 -20.34
N THR A 208 15.15 10.89 -20.33
CA THR A 208 16.22 11.60 -21.04
C THR A 208 17.39 11.97 -20.12
N THR A 209 18.53 12.36 -20.68
CA THR A 209 19.66 12.92 -19.92
C THR A 209 19.27 14.21 -19.17
N HIS A 210 18.29 14.96 -19.70
CA HIS A 210 17.77 16.15 -19.03
C HIS A 210 17.05 15.79 -17.72
N SER A 211 16.17 14.80 -17.77
CA SER A 211 15.47 14.28 -16.58
C SER A 211 16.45 13.70 -15.55
N LEU A 212 17.43 12.90 -16.02
CA LEU A 212 18.48 12.39 -15.14
C LEU A 212 19.20 13.51 -14.41
N LYS A 213 19.64 14.54 -15.15
CA LYS A 213 20.34 15.68 -14.54
C LYS A 213 19.48 16.47 -13.57
N ALA A 214 18.20 16.65 -13.87
CA ALA A 214 17.28 17.36 -12.99
C ALA A 214 17.08 16.64 -11.64
N VAL A 215 17.04 15.30 -11.64
CA VAL A 215 16.81 14.48 -10.45
C VAL A 215 18.10 14.21 -9.66
N THR A 216 19.23 13.97 -10.35
CA THR A 216 20.47 13.50 -9.72
C THR A 216 21.58 14.53 -9.67
N GLY A 217 21.47 15.61 -10.46
CA GLY A 217 22.57 16.54 -10.73
C GLY A 217 23.65 15.99 -11.67
N ALA A 218 23.64 14.68 -11.98
CA ALA A 218 24.62 14.00 -12.82
C ALA A 218 24.13 13.83 -14.26
N THR A 219 25.06 13.70 -15.20
CA THR A 219 24.78 13.41 -16.62
C THR A 219 25.18 11.98 -17.02
N THR A 220 25.71 11.21 -16.07
CA THR A 220 26.22 9.86 -16.29
C THR A 220 25.43 8.84 -15.51
N VAL A 221 25.39 7.60 -16.01
CA VAL A 221 24.80 6.42 -15.35
C VAL A 221 25.90 5.41 -15.03
N PRO A 222 25.70 4.53 -14.02
CA PRO A 222 24.48 4.36 -13.23
C PRO A 222 24.30 5.48 -12.21
N GLN A 223 23.03 5.71 -11.79
CA GLN A 223 22.70 6.45 -10.59
C GLN A 223 21.71 5.60 -9.80
N VAL A 224 22.05 5.28 -8.56
CA VAL A 224 21.28 4.40 -7.68
C VAL A 224 20.64 5.21 -6.57
N PHE A 225 19.36 4.98 -6.34
CA PHE A 225 18.63 5.47 -5.18
C PHE A 225 18.29 4.28 -4.28
N ILE A 226 18.44 4.46 -2.98
CA ILE A 226 18.00 3.49 -1.96
C ILE A 226 17.15 4.24 -0.95
N ASP A 227 15.90 3.80 -0.76
CA ASP A 227 14.92 4.43 0.14
C ASP A 227 14.77 5.94 -0.10
N GLY A 228 14.75 6.35 -1.37
CA GLY A 228 14.63 7.75 -1.80
C GLY A 228 15.92 8.57 -1.72
N GLN A 229 17.00 8.01 -1.17
CA GLN A 229 18.30 8.69 -1.07
C GLN A 229 19.19 8.38 -2.28
N LEU A 230 19.72 9.39 -2.94
CA LEU A 230 20.70 9.21 -4.02
C LEU A 230 22.03 8.70 -3.42
N ILE A 231 22.42 7.49 -3.80
CA ILE A 231 23.71 6.90 -3.46
C ILE A 231 24.78 7.32 -4.47
N GLY A 232 24.43 7.32 -5.78
CA GLY A 232 25.30 7.70 -6.88
C GLY A 232 25.65 6.55 -7.80
N GLY A 233 26.89 6.59 -8.37
CA GLY A 233 27.37 5.60 -9.33
C GLY A 233 27.79 4.27 -8.70
N SER A 234 28.32 3.34 -9.54
CA SER A 234 28.70 1.99 -9.08
C SER A 234 29.79 1.97 -8.00
N GLU A 235 30.70 2.97 -7.98
CA GLU A 235 31.73 3.08 -6.94
C GLU A 235 31.13 3.56 -5.59
N ALA A 236 30.24 4.55 -5.63
CA ALA A 236 29.54 5.01 -4.45
C ALA A 236 28.63 3.91 -3.86
N LEU A 237 28.00 3.10 -4.73
CA LEU A 237 27.22 1.93 -4.30
C LEU A 237 28.10 0.88 -3.62
N ALA A 238 29.29 0.59 -4.16
CA ALA A 238 30.23 -0.34 -3.52
C ALA A 238 30.69 0.19 -2.16
N ALA A 239 31.01 1.47 -2.04
CA ALA A 239 31.35 2.11 -0.77
C ALA A 239 30.18 2.06 0.25
N TYR A 240 28.95 2.26 -0.20
CA TYR A 240 27.75 2.16 0.64
C TYR A 240 27.61 0.78 1.30
N PHE A 241 27.88 -0.30 0.54
CA PHE A 241 27.83 -1.66 1.08
C PHE A 241 29.03 -2.02 1.96
N SER A 242 30.19 -1.42 1.71
CA SER A 242 31.39 -1.66 2.52
C SER A 242 31.36 -1.00 3.90
N GLN A 243 30.44 -0.06 4.13
CA GLN A 243 30.30 0.68 5.42
C GLN A 243 29.23 0.06 6.34
N LYS A 244 28.57 -1.02 5.90
CA LYS A 244 27.56 -1.77 6.65
C LYS A 244 28.04 -3.16 7.02
#